data_1910126487f15ef6b7688810353c6b8a
#
_entry.id   1910126487f15ef6b7688810353c6b8a
#
_cell.length_a   1.000
_cell.length_b   1.000
_cell.length_c   1.000
_cell.angle_alpha   90.00
_cell.angle_beta   90.00
_cell.angle_gamma   90.00
#
_symmetry.space_group_name_H-M   'P 1'
#
loop_
_entity.id
_entity.type
_entity.pdbx_description
1 polymer ?
#
loop_
_entity_poly.entity_id
_entity_poly.type
_entity_poly.pdbx_seq_one_letter_code
_entity_poly.pdbx_strand_id
1 'polypeptide(L)'
;IYGISAFGLSRNLKITRTEAQEFIDDYFRQFPEIRDYMNTTVDTAKKTGFVTTLFNRKIHLPNIGTKGPIGGFAERAAINAPIQGSASDIIKRAMIKIHEFLKSSELDAHLLLQVHDELIFETNKDVIDKIQKRASEIMEQATLPYLDLDVPLKVEGGHAINWYLAH
;
A
#
# COMPACT_ATOMS: atom_id res chain seq x y z
N ILE A 1 12.38 4.38 -5.18
CA ILE A 1 11.27 3.98 -6.03
C ILE A 1 10.25 5.13 -6.15
N TYR A 2 9.82 5.77 -5.10
CA TYR A 2 8.77 6.81 -5.12
C TYR A 2 9.25 8.22 -5.48
N GLY A 3 10.23 8.34 -6.41
CA GLY A 3 10.72 9.64 -6.88
C GLY A 3 11.77 10.28 -5.97
N ILE A 4 12.62 9.50 -5.30
CA ILE A 4 13.77 10.02 -4.58
C ILE A 4 14.74 10.69 -5.57
N SER A 5 15.23 11.89 -5.23
CA SER A 5 16.25 12.58 -6.03
C SER A 5 17.64 12.02 -5.72
N ALA A 6 18.61 12.21 -6.65
CA ALA A 6 20.01 11.88 -6.42
C ALA A 6 20.58 12.57 -5.17
N PHE A 7 20.13 13.80 -4.86
CA PHE A 7 20.49 14.48 -3.62
C PHE A 7 19.92 13.78 -2.37
N GLY A 8 18.65 13.37 -2.39
CA GLY A 8 18.05 12.61 -1.28
C GLY A 8 18.73 11.26 -1.08
N LEU A 9 18.97 10.53 -2.16
CA LEU A 9 19.63 9.22 -2.12
C LEU A 9 21.07 9.32 -1.61
N SER A 10 21.82 10.29 -2.09
CA SER A 10 23.22 10.49 -1.67
C SER A 10 23.35 10.75 -0.16
N ARG A 11 22.41 11.53 0.40
CA ARG A 11 22.38 11.78 1.86
C ARG A 11 22.01 10.53 2.65
N ASN A 12 21.05 9.76 2.19
CA ASN A 12 20.60 8.53 2.88
C ASN A 12 21.69 7.45 2.89
N LEU A 13 22.40 7.28 1.77
CA LEU A 13 23.43 6.25 1.61
C LEU A 13 24.85 6.74 1.96
N LYS A 14 25.03 8.05 2.22
CA LYS A 14 26.32 8.69 2.47
C LYS A 14 27.33 8.47 1.31
N ILE A 15 26.85 8.54 0.08
CA ILE A 15 27.62 8.45 -1.16
C ILE A 15 27.62 9.80 -1.89
N THR A 16 28.41 9.92 -2.94
CA THR A 16 28.42 11.12 -3.77
C THR A 16 27.11 11.25 -4.56
N ARG A 17 26.79 12.47 -4.99
CA ARG A 17 25.61 12.72 -5.82
C ARG A 17 25.70 12.03 -7.18
N THR A 18 26.92 11.89 -7.72
CA THR A 18 27.18 11.20 -8.99
C THR A 18 26.87 9.72 -8.87
N GLU A 19 27.43 9.05 -7.86
CA GLU A 19 27.11 7.65 -7.58
C GLU A 19 25.61 7.42 -7.36
N ALA A 20 24.95 8.31 -6.61
CA ALA A 20 23.51 8.22 -6.41
C ALA A 20 22.73 8.35 -7.72
N GLN A 21 23.17 9.21 -8.65
CA GLN A 21 22.54 9.34 -9.96
C GLN A 21 22.77 8.08 -10.81
N GLU A 22 23.97 7.51 -10.81
CA GLU A 22 24.27 6.25 -11.50
C GLU A 22 23.40 5.10 -10.99
N PHE A 23 23.21 4.97 -9.67
CA PHE A 23 22.28 3.99 -9.08
C PHE A 23 20.84 4.17 -9.58
N ILE A 24 20.35 5.41 -9.64
CA ILE A 24 19.00 5.70 -10.14
C ILE A 24 18.90 5.34 -11.62
N ASP A 25 19.90 5.66 -12.42
CA ASP A 25 19.89 5.39 -13.86
C ASP A 25 19.97 3.89 -14.15
N ASP A 26 20.81 3.16 -13.40
CA ASP A 26 20.92 1.70 -13.51
C ASP A 26 19.61 1.00 -13.08
N TYR A 27 19.00 1.46 -12.00
CA TYR A 27 17.71 0.94 -11.55
C TYR A 27 16.63 1.07 -12.66
N PHE A 28 16.50 2.25 -13.26
CA PHE A 28 15.53 2.47 -14.31
C PHE A 28 15.91 1.86 -15.66
N ARG A 29 17.18 1.50 -15.86
CA ARG A 29 17.61 0.70 -17.01
C ARG A 29 17.14 -0.76 -16.88
N GLN A 30 17.19 -1.30 -15.66
CA GLN A 30 16.68 -2.64 -15.38
C GLN A 30 15.15 -2.72 -15.33
N PHE A 31 14.49 -1.63 -14.90
CA PHE A 31 13.04 -1.57 -14.71
C PHE A 31 12.44 -0.36 -15.43
N PRO A 32 12.46 -0.35 -16.77
CA PRO A 32 11.98 0.79 -17.55
C PRO A 32 10.48 1.06 -17.35
N GLU A 33 9.67 0.02 -17.15
CA GLU A 33 8.23 0.13 -16.93
C GLU A 33 7.89 0.95 -15.68
N ILE A 34 8.75 0.93 -14.66
CA ILE A 34 8.56 1.75 -13.46
C ILE A 34 8.75 3.23 -13.80
N ARG A 35 9.75 3.56 -14.63
CA ARG A 35 9.93 4.94 -15.12
C ARG A 35 8.74 5.41 -15.95
N ASP A 36 8.24 4.55 -16.82
CA ASP A 36 7.08 4.84 -17.68
C ASP A 36 5.82 5.04 -16.85
N TYR A 37 5.60 4.22 -15.83
CA TYR A 37 4.52 4.41 -14.86
C TYR A 37 4.61 5.77 -14.18
N MET A 38 5.80 6.14 -13.66
CA MET A 38 6.00 7.42 -12.99
C MET A 38 5.69 8.61 -13.89
N ASN A 39 6.24 8.61 -15.11
CA ASN A 39 6.05 9.68 -16.08
C ASN A 39 4.58 9.79 -16.50
N THR A 40 3.96 8.69 -16.88
CA THR A 40 2.55 8.64 -17.31
C THR A 40 1.60 9.09 -16.20
N THR A 41 1.89 8.67 -14.95
CA THR A 41 1.06 9.05 -13.79
C THR A 41 1.15 10.54 -13.51
N VAL A 42 2.35 11.13 -13.55
CA VAL A 42 2.55 12.57 -13.34
C VAL A 42 1.90 13.37 -14.47
N ASP A 43 2.08 12.97 -15.72
CA ASP A 43 1.50 13.64 -16.88
C ASP A 43 -0.04 13.60 -16.84
N THR A 44 -0.60 12.45 -16.47
CA THR A 44 -2.04 12.31 -16.30
C THR A 44 -2.54 13.19 -15.16
N ALA A 45 -1.86 13.18 -14.01
CA ALA A 45 -2.21 14.01 -12.87
C ALA A 45 -2.16 15.51 -13.21
N LYS A 46 -1.17 15.97 -13.97
CA LYS A 46 -1.08 17.38 -14.45
C LYS A 46 -2.26 17.78 -15.33
N LYS A 47 -2.79 16.85 -16.13
CA LYS A 47 -3.93 17.09 -17.03
C LYS A 47 -5.26 17.06 -16.30
N THR A 48 -5.42 16.18 -15.31
CA THR A 48 -6.71 15.90 -14.67
C THR A 48 -6.87 16.54 -13.29
N GLY A 49 -5.77 16.87 -12.61
CA GLY A 49 -5.75 17.35 -11.24
C GLY A 49 -5.88 16.25 -10.18
N PHE A 50 -5.92 14.98 -10.58
CA PHE A 50 -6.06 13.84 -9.66
C PHE A 50 -5.40 12.58 -10.22
N VAL A 51 -5.19 11.60 -9.36
CA VAL A 51 -4.88 10.21 -9.69
C VAL A 51 -5.96 9.30 -9.13
N THR A 52 -5.99 8.03 -9.53
CA THR A 52 -6.95 7.04 -9.04
C THR A 52 -6.28 5.83 -8.43
N THR A 53 -6.94 5.21 -7.46
CA THR A 53 -6.59 3.87 -6.99
C THR A 53 -7.03 2.82 -8.01
N LEU A 54 -6.63 1.56 -7.80
CA LEU A 54 -7.10 0.40 -8.57
C LEU A 54 -8.63 0.22 -8.52
N PHE A 55 -9.27 0.80 -7.50
CA PHE A 55 -10.74 0.79 -7.33
C PHE A 55 -11.41 2.08 -7.81
N ASN A 56 -10.71 2.87 -8.66
CA ASN A 56 -11.18 4.13 -9.23
C ASN A 56 -11.54 5.24 -8.21
N ARG A 57 -11.06 5.13 -6.97
CA ARG A 57 -11.17 6.23 -6.00
C ARG A 57 -10.22 7.36 -6.36
N LYS A 58 -10.75 8.55 -6.56
CA LYS A 58 -9.98 9.74 -6.93
C LYS A 58 -9.22 10.31 -5.72
N ILE A 59 -7.96 10.70 -5.98
CA ILE A 59 -7.10 11.41 -5.02
C ILE A 59 -6.67 12.70 -5.68
N HIS A 60 -7.22 13.82 -5.20
CA HIS A 60 -6.98 15.13 -5.76
C HIS A 60 -5.61 15.68 -5.37
N LEU A 61 -4.96 16.35 -6.31
CA LEU A 61 -3.59 16.88 -6.21
C LEU A 61 -3.58 18.38 -6.58
N PRO A 62 -4.07 19.27 -5.71
CA PRO A 62 -4.30 20.69 -6.04
C PRO A 62 -3.02 21.43 -6.45
N ASN A 63 -1.84 20.96 -6.02
CA ASN A 63 -0.55 21.60 -6.31
C ASN A 63 0.22 20.92 -7.46
N ILE A 64 -0.41 19.98 -8.17
CA ILE A 64 0.24 19.32 -9.32
C ILE A 64 0.46 20.33 -10.45
N GLY A 65 1.65 20.34 -11.05
CA GLY A 65 2.02 21.29 -12.08
C GLY A 65 2.54 22.63 -11.59
N THR A 66 2.55 22.92 -10.28
CA THR A 66 3.24 24.09 -9.74
C THR A 66 4.76 23.93 -9.88
N LYS A 67 5.49 25.07 -9.97
CA LYS A 67 6.96 25.03 -10.07
C LYS A 67 7.62 24.96 -8.70
N GLY A 68 8.86 24.43 -8.68
CA GLY A 68 9.71 24.41 -7.49
C GLY A 68 9.37 23.27 -6.50
N PRO A 69 9.76 23.42 -5.22
CA PRO A 69 9.67 22.33 -4.24
C PRO A 69 8.25 21.81 -4.01
N ILE A 70 7.24 22.68 -4.07
CA ILE A 70 5.83 22.32 -3.88
C ILE A 70 5.36 21.41 -5.02
N GLY A 71 5.68 21.75 -6.27
CA GLY A 71 5.36 20.92 -7.43
C GLY A 71 6.07 19.57 -7.39
N GLY A 72 7.37 19.56 -7.05
CA GLY A 72 8.11 18.31 -6.90
C GLY A 72 7.56 17.39 -5.79
N PHE A 73 7.02 17.96 -4.70
CA PHE A 73 6.32 17.18 -3.69
C PHE A 73 5.02 16.60 -4.24
N ALA A 74 4.23 17.40 -4.97
CA ALA A 74 2.99 16.96 -5.58
C ALA A 74 3.19 15.87 -6.64
N GLU A 75 4.28 15.92 -7.42
CA GLU A 75 4.64 14.86 -8.38
C GLU A 75 4.98 13.55 -7.67
N ARG A 76 5.76 13.58 -6.58
CA ARG A 76 6.01 12.39 -5.77
C ARG A 76 4.75 11.83 -5.12
N ALA A 77 3.88 12.70 -4.64
CA ALA A 77 2.57 12.31 -4.13
C ALA A 77 1.70 11.66 -5.21
N ALA A 78 1.72 12.18 -6.44
CA ALA A 78 1.02 11.59 -7.58
C ALA A 78 1.47 10.15 -7.88
N ILE A 79 2.77 9.90 -7.86
CA ILE A 79 3.34 8.56 -8.10
C ILE A 79 2.95 7.57 -7.00
N ASN A 80 2.97 8.03 -5.75
CA ASN A 80 2.77 7.17 -4.59
C ASN A 80 1.28 6.92 -4.27
N ALA A 81 0.43 7.92 -4.49
CA ALA A 81 -0.96 7.87 -4.08
C ALA A 81 -1.80 6.72 -4.70
N PRO A 82 -1.64 6.32 -5.97
CA PRO A 82 -2.34 5.16 -6.52
C PRO A 82 -1.98 3.87 -5.78
N ILE A 83 -0.71 3.68 -5.44
CA ILE A 83 -0.20 2.46 -4.77
C ILE A 83 -0.69 2.41 -3.33
N GLN A 84 -0.36 3.43 -2.53
CA GLN A 84 -0.78 3.49 -1.12
C GLN A 84 -2.30 3.58 -0.96
N GLY A 85 -2.95 4.32 -1.86
CA GLY A 85 -4.41 4.41 -1.87
C GLY A 85 -5.07 3.08 -2.17
N SER A 86 -4.53 2.29 -3.11
CA SER A 86 -5.03 0.95 -3.41
C SER A 86 -4.82 -0.01 -2.25
N ALA A 87 -3.66 0.02 -1.60
CA ALA A 87 -3.40 -0.76 -0.39
C ALA A 87 -4.41 -0.42 0.72
N SER A 88 -4.69 0.88 0.93
CA SER A 88 -5.72 1.32 1.87
C SER A 88 -7.13 0.85 1.50
N ASP A 89 -7.46 0.78 0.22
CA ASP A 89 -8.75 0.28 -0.24
C ASP A 89 -8.87 -1.24 -0.02
N ILE A 90 -7.78 -1.99 -0.25
CA ILE A 90 -7.72 -3.44 -0.03
C ILE A 90 -7.96 -3.78 1.44
N ILE A 91 -7.23 -3.13 2.37
CA ILE A 91 -7.37 -3.44 3.80
C ILE A 91 -8.77 -3.09 4.31
N LYS A 92 -9.39 -1.99 3.85
CA LYS A 92 -10.76 -1.63 4.21
C LYS A 92 -11.78 -2.65 3.70
N ARG A 93 -11.59 -3.16 2.49
CA ARG A 93 -12.45 -4.21 1.93
C ARG A 93 -12.31 -5.50 2.72
N ALA A 94 -11.08 -5.86 3.11
CA ALA A 94 -10.84 -6.99 4.00
C ALA A 94 -11.58 -6.82 5.33
N MET A 95 -11.45 -5.64 5.96
CA MET A 95 -12.13 -5.35 7.23
C MET A 95 -13.64 -5.51 7.15
N ILE A 96 -14.27 -5.03 6.06
CA ILE A 96 -15.73 -5.18 5.86
C ILE A 96 -16.11 -6.67 5.78
N LYS A 97 -15.42 -7.44 4.94
CA LYS A 97 -15.67 -8.88 4.79
C LYS A 97 -15.41 -9.66 6.09
N ILE A 98 -14.38 -9.29 6.83
CA ILE A 98 -14.05 -9.89 8.14
C ILE A 98 -15.17 -9.56 9.14
N HIS A 99 -15.63 -8.32 9.18
CA HIS A 99 -16.74 -7.93 10.05
C HIS A 99 -18.01 -8.74 9.76
N GLU A 100 -18.36 -8.91 8.49
CA GLU A 100 -19.50 -9.74 8.06
C GLU A 100 -19.32 -11.21 8.47
N PHE A 101 -18.11 -11.76 8.30
CA PHE A 101 -17.77 -13.11 8.74
C PHE A 101 -17.92 -13.25 10.26
N LEU A 102 -17.31 -12.36 11.05
CA LEU A 102 -17.38 -12.42 12.50
C LEU A 102 -18.84 -12.30 13.01
N LYS A 103 -19.61 -11.40 12.41
CA LYS A 103 -21.03 -11.21 12.76
C LYS A 103 -21.89 -12.44 12.44
N SER A 104 -21.60 -13.18 11.38
CA SER A 104 -22.33 -14.39 10.98
C SER A 104 -21.81 -15.66 11.62
N SER A 105 -20.63 -15.63 12.23
CA SER A 105 -20.05 -16.74 12.96
C SER A 105 -20.42 -16.65 14.44
N GLU A 106 -20.58 -17.79 15.08
CA GLU A 106 -20.75 -17.86 16.54
C GLU A 106 -19.40 -17.87 17.29
N LEU A 107 -18.33 -17.35 16.62
CA LEU A 107 -16.98 -17.35 17.18
C LEU A 107 -16.80 -16.14 18.10
N ASP A 108 -16.27 -16.39 19.27
CA ASP A 108 -15.87 -15.32 20.20
C ASP A 108 -14.55 -14.70 19.75
N ALA A 109 -14.68 -13.77 18.82
CA ALA A 109 -13.56 -13.05 18.23
C ALA A 109 -13.96 -11.63 17.83
N HIS A 110 -13.09 -10.69 18.10
CA HIS A 110 -13.28 -9.27 17.85
C HIS A 110 -12.15 -8.67 17.06
N LEU A 111 -12.46 -7.96 15.97
CA LEU A 111 -11.49 -7.11 15.27
C LEU A 111 -11.33 -5.83 16.10
N LEU A 112 -10.16 -5.61 16.68
CA LEU A 112 -9.90 -4.49 17.57
C LEU A 112 -9.34 -3.27 16.85
N LEU A 113 -8.28 -3.47 16.06
CA LEU A 113 -7.49 -2.39 15.48
C LEU A 113 -7.04 -2.74 14.06
N GLN A 114 -6.83 -1.68 13.27
CA GLN A 114 -6.05 -1.72 12.04
C GLN A 114 -4.83 -0.82 12.25
N VAL A 115 -3.63 -1.37 12.05
CA VAL A 115 -2.36 -0.66 12.17
C VAL A 115 -1.59 -0.87 10.88
N HIS A 116 -1.43 0.20 10.07
CA HIS A 116 -0.86 0.13 8.71
C HIS A 116 -1.57 -0.92 7.84
N ASP A 117 -0.95 -2.07 7.61
CA ASP A 117 -1.42 -3.21 6.83
C ASP A 117 -1.78 -4.44 7.69
N GLU A 118 -1.76 -4.29 9.00
CA GLU A 118 -2.10 -5.33 9.97
C GLU A 118 -3.52 -5.17 10.50
N LEU A 119 -4.16 -6.31 10.80
CA LEU A 119 -5.42 -6.40 11.52
C LEU A 119 -5.23 -7.17 12.82
N ILE A 120 -5.62 -6.56 13.93
CA ILE A 120 -5.43 -7.10 15.28
C ILE A 120 -6.76 -7.58 15.80
N PHE A 121 -6.76 -8.83 16.26
CA PHE A 121 -7.94 -9.52 16.78
C PHE A 121 -7.73 -9.89 18.25
N GLU A 122 -8.81 -9.89 19.01
CA GLU A 122 -8.92 -10.55 20.29
C GLU A 122 -9.85 -11.75 20.14
N THR A 123 -9.43 -12.91 20.66
CA THR A 123 -10.20 -14.14 20.53
C THR A 123 -9.85 -15.16 21.61
N ASN A 124 -10.77 -16.09 21.86
CA ASN A 124 -10.49 -17.25 22.71
C ASN A 124 -9.47 -18.19 22.07
N LYS A 125 -8.63 -18.82 22.92
CA LYS A 125 -7.55 -19.72 22.46
C LYS A 125 -8.05 -20.88 21.60
N ASP A 126 -9.24 -21.40 21.88
CA ASP A 126 -9.80 -22.56 21.19
C ASP A 126 -10.18 -22.31 19.73
N VAL A 127 -10.28 -21.04 19.34
CA VAL A 127 -10.70 -20.65 17.97
C VAL A 127 -9.63 -19.87 17.20
N ILE A 128 -8.43 -19.67 17.77
CA ILE A 128 -7.34 -18.90 17.16
C ILE A 128 -7.06 -19.38 15.73
N ASP A 129 -6.78 -20.66 15.54
CA ASP A 129 -6.40 -21.21 14.23
C ASP A 129 -7.49 -20.99 13.18
N LYS A 130 -8.74 -21.12 13.60
CA LYS A 130 -9.90 -20.91 12.71
C LYS A 130 -10.01 -19.44 12.31
N ILE A 131 -9.84 -18.52 13.26
CA ILE A 131 -9.87 -17.08 13.00
C ILE A 131 -8.69 -16.67 12.11
N GLN A 132 -7.47 -17.06 12.46
CA GLN A 132 -6.27 -16.73 11.70
C GLN A 132 -6.38 -17.21 10.26
N LYS A 133 -6.74 -18.49 10.05
CA LYS A 133 -6.92 -19.06 8.71
C LYS A 133 -7.96 -18.28 7.91
N ARG A 134 -9.13 -18.05 8.49
CA ARG A 134 -10.22 -17.40 7.77
C ARG A 134 -9.97 -15.92 7.50
N ALA A 135 -9.37 -15.20 8.45
CA ALA A 135 -8.98 -13.81 8.27
C ALA A 135 -7.93 -13.67 7.15
N SER A 136 -6.90 -14.54 7.14
CA SER A 136 -5.90 -14.55 6.06
C SER A 136 -6.51 -14.81 4.69
N GLU A 137 -7.38 -15.81 4.56
CA GLU A 137 -8.11 -16.08 3.30
C GLU A 137 -8.93 -14.87 2.83
N ILE A 138 -9.63 -14.20 3.74
CA ILE A 138 -10.43 -13.01 3.41
C ILE A 138 -9.53 -11.85 2.98
N MET A 139 -8.40 -11.63 3.65
CA MET A 139 -7.44 -10.58 3.31
C MET A 139 -6.79 -10.85 1.96
N GLU A 140 -6.32 -12.06 1.70
CA GLU A 140 -5.72 -12.47 0.42
C GLU A 140 -6.71 -12.32 -0.76
N GLN A 141 -8.00 -12.51 -0.51
CA GLN A 141 -9.08 -12.40 -1.51
C GLN A 141 -9.84 -11.06 -1.43
N ALA A 142 -9.29 -10.06 -0.75
CA ALA A 142 -10.01 -8.81 -0.49
C ALA A 142 -10.35 -8.02 -1.76
N THR A 143 -9.57 -8.18 -2.84
CA THR A 143 -9.79 -7.51 -4.12
C THR A 143 -10.94 -8.10 -4.91
N LEU A 144 -11.22 -9.40 -4.74
CA LEU A 144 -12.27 -10.10 -5.49
C LEU A 144 -13.67 -9.67 -5.04
N PRO A 145 -14.68 -9.73 -5.91
CA PRO A 145 -14.62 -10.05 -7.34
C PRO A 145 -14.29 -8.86 -8.25
N TYR A 146 -13.96 -7.70 -7.71
CA TYR A 146 -13.79 -6.46 -8.48
C TYR A 146 -12.50 -6.39 -9.27
N LEU A 147 -11.43 -6.99 -8.72
CA LEU A 147 -10.12 -6.97 -9.31
C LEU A 147 -9.41 -8.30 -8.99
N ASP A 148 -8.96 -8.97 -10.03
CA ASP A 148 -8.02 -10.09 -9.93
C ASP A 148 -6.60 -9.56 -10.17
N LEU A 149 -5.72 -9.78 -9.22
CA LEU A 149 -4.34 -9.28 -9.28
C LEU A 149 -3.43 -10.34 -9.88
N ASP A 150 -2.59 -9.95 -10.82
CA ASP A 150 -1.55 -10.82 -11.38
C ASP A 150 -0.51 -11.24 -10.32
N VAL A 151 -0.32 -10.42 -9.30
CA VAL A 151 0.55 -10.72 -8.16
C VAL A 151 -0.32 -11.08 -6.95
N PRO A 152 -0.17 -12.29 -6.37
CA PRO A 152 -0.99 -12.72 -5.25
C PRO A 152 -0.70 -11.90 -4.00
N LEU A 153 -1.74 -11.52 -3.27
CA LEU A 153 -1.62 -11.01 -1.91
C LEU A 153 -1.26 -12.19 -0.99
N LYS A 154 -0.27 -11.99 -0.14
CA LYS A 154 0.12 -12.96 0.88
C LYS A 154 -0.03 -12.34 2.25
N VAL A 155 -0.61 -13.09 3.18
CA VAL A 155 -0.87 -12.66 4.55
C VAL A 155 -0.20 -13.63 5.50
N GLU A 156 0.66 -13.09 6.34
CA GLU A 156 1.25 -13.81 7.47
C GLU A 156 0.47 -13.48 8.73
N GLY A 157 0.39 -14.40 9.67
CA GLY A 157 -0.31 -14.20 10.93
C GLY A 157 0.39 -14.88 12.08
N GLY A 158 0.44 -14.20 13.21
CA GLY A 158 0.94 -14.72 14.48
C GLY A 158 -0.10 -14.57 15.57
N HIS A 159 0.10 -15.26 16.69
CA HIS A 159 -0.72 -15.10 17.88
C HIS A 159 0.11 -15.22 19.18
N ALA A 160 -0.27 -14.47 20.17
CA ALA A 160 0.32 -14.52 21.49
C ALA A 160 -0.67 -13.96 22.53
N ILE A 161 -0.25 -13.91 23.79
CA ILE A 161 -1.06 -13.36 24.89
C ILE A 161 -1.23 -11.83 24.82
N ASN A 162 -0.45 -11.16 24.01
CA ASN A 162 -0.56 -9.73 23.72
C ASN A 162 0.08 -9.41 22.36
N TRP A 163 -0.23 -8.22 21.82
CA TRP A 163 0.24 -7.77 20.52
C TRP A 163 1.78 -7.72 20.42
N TYR A 164 2.47 -7.24 21.46
CA TYR A 164 3.94 -7.13 21.47
C TYR A 164 4.65 -8.48 21.22
N LEU A 165 4.07 -9.57 21.69
CA LEU A 165 4.62 -10.93 21.51
C LEU A 165 4.13 -11.63 20.25
N ALA A 166 3.08 -11.13 19.64
CA ALA A 166 2.52 -11.69 18.39
C ALA A 166 3.21 -11.14 17.12
N HIS A 167 4.03 -10.09 17.28
CA HIS A 167 4.65 -9.34 16.19
C HIS A 167 6.06 -9.83 15.89
#